data_a17bcb43edf443191f09cb4dfd042a4a
#
_entry.id   a17bcb43edf443191f09cb4dfd042a4a
#
_cell.length_a   1.000
_cell.length_b   1.000
_cell.length_c   1.000
_cell.angle_alpha   90.00
_cell.angle_beta   90.00
_cell.angle_gamma   90.00
#
_symmetry.space_group_name_H-M   'P 1'
#
loop_
_entity.id
_entity.type
_entity.pdbx_description
1 polymer ?
#
loop_
_entity_poly.entity_id
_entity_poly.type
_entity_poly.pdbx_seq_one_letter_code
_entity_poly.pdbx_strand_id
1 'polypeptide(L)'
;GIYDVVGNVWQWSRTPIFGFDGFEVHPAYDDFSTPTFDNRHALILGSSWASSGNLIMKHSRYAFRKHFPQNAGFRYVVSNSDDRVENDVYESDELVSQYCEFQYGNENFGVKNFAIECAKIASKFAKNHTKALDLGCATGRATFELAKSFDEVEGIDFSARFIGVGVKLKSDGYIAFASKIEGDLVQKKKVTIEELGYENLKERVSFWQGDACNLKPNFNSYDLVMATNLIDRLYNPRLFLESVHERLNSDGVLILTSPYTWQESSTKKEFWLGGYKDESGKEVKTIDTLKEILCEKFELVHIQDLEFVIKETVRKFQHSVAEVSVWRKR
;
A
#
# COMPACT_ATOMS: atom_id res chain seq x y z
N GLY A 1 -11.76 -29.15 31.91
CA GLY A 1 -11.14 -27.80 31.92
C GLY A 1 -10.03 -27.72 30.91
N ILE A 2 -9.66 -26.53 30.49
CA ILE A 2 -8.49 -26.28 29.63
C ILE A 2 -7.31 -25.99 30.55
N TYR A 3 -6.21 -26.72 30.36
CA TYR A 3 -4.96 -26.58 31.13
C TYR A 3 -3.89 -25.89 30.29
N ASP A 4 -2.88 -25.34 30.95
CA ASP A 4 -1.70 -24.71 30.33
C ASP A 4 -2.04 -23.60 29.32
N VAL A 5 -3.06 -22.80 29.61
CA VAL A 5 -3.44 -21.64 28.78
C VAL A 5 -2.35 -20.56 28.88
N VAL A 6 -1.68 -20.48 30.04
CA VAL A 6 -0.59 -19.53 30.29
C VAL A 6 0.58 -20.29 30.92
N GLY A 7 1.78 -19.99 30.45
CA GLY A 7 3.02 -20.69 30.86
C GLY A 7 3.27 -21.93 30.02
N ASN A 8 4.12 -22.83 30.48
CA ASN A 8 4.58 -24.03 29.80
C ASN A 8 5.20 -23.72 28.42
N VAL A 9 4.41 -23.65 27.35
CA VAL A 9 4.85 -23.27 26.00
C VAL A 9 3.92 -22.22 25.39
N TRP A 10 4.47 -21.33 24.58
CA TRP A 10 3.67 -20.47 23.71
C TRP A 10 2.77 -21.31 22.82
N GLN A 11 1.62 -20.78 22.45
CA GLN A 11 0.65 -21.49 21.65
C GLN A 11 0.44 -20.79 20.32
N TRP A 12 0.80 -21.45 19.23
CA TRP A 12 0.56 -20.99 17.88
C TRP A 12 -0.94 -20.90 17.62
N SER A 13 -1.37 -19.77 17.07
CA SER A 13 -2.70 -19.63 16.50
C SER A 13 -2.66 -19.69 14.96
N ARG A 14 -3.81 -19.86 14.33
CA ARG A 14 -3.95 -19.67 12.88
C ARG A 14 -4.07 -18.20 12.51
N THR A 15 -4.42 -17.37 13.47
CA THR A 15 -4.63 -15.93 13.29
C THR A 15 -3.29 -15.25 13.03
N PRO A 16 -3.12 -14.56 11.91
CA PRO A 16 -1.98 -13.69 11.72
C PRO A 16 -2.07 -12.48 12.64
N ILE A 17 -0.96 -11.80 12.87
CA ILE A 17 -0.99 -10.54 13.61
C ILE A 17 -1.50 -9.42 12.71
N PHE A 18 -2.32 -8.55 13.28
CA PHE A 18 -2.83 -7.33 12.66
C PHE A 18 -3.12 -6.28 13.73
N GLY A 19 -3.30 -5.04 13.32
CA GLY A 19 -3.73 -3.95 14.21
C GLY A 19 -5.15 -4.17 14.71
N PHE A 20 -5.46 -3.74 15.92
CA PHE A 20 -6.85 -3.61 16.36
C PHE A 20 -7.49 -2.38 15.71
N ASP A 21 -8.82 -2.33 15.71
CA ASP A 21 -9.55 -1.14 15.26
C ASP A 21 -9.04 0.11 15.97
N GLY A 22 -8.69 1.13 15.19
CA GLY A 22 -8.08 2.35 15.70
C GLY A 22 -6.57 2.23 16.02
N PHE A 23 -5.91 1.13 15.60
CA PHE A 23 -4.46 1.02 15.72
C PHE A 23 -3.78 2.06 14.82
N GLU A 24 -2.87 2.82 15.42
CA GLU A 24 -1.99 3.74 14.71
C GLU A 24 -0.55 3.27 14.86
N VAL A 25 0.22 3.31 13.77
CA VAL A 25 1.62 2.94 13.79
C VAL A 25 2.43 4.00 14.53
N HIS A 26 3.07 3.60 15.64
CA HIS A 26 3.93 4.51 16.35
C HIS A 26 5.23 4.74 15.56
N PRO A 27 5.65 6.01 15.32
CA PRO A 27 6.82 6.34 14.50
C PRO A 27 8.13 5.64 14.88
N ALA A 28 8.30 5.29 16.17
CA ALA A 28 9.48 4.56 16.65
C ALA A 28 9.40 3.03 16.45
N TYR A 29 8.26 2.48 15.99
CA TYR A 29 7.99 1.05 15.87
C TYR A 29 7.37 0.65 14.53
N ASP A 30 7.39 1.52 13.54
CA ASP A 30 6.82 1.22 12.23
C ASP A 30 7.59 0.10 11.52
N ASP A 31 8.91 0.04 11.67
CA ASP A 31 9.78 -1.00 11.15
C ASP A 31 9.60 -2.36 11.84
N PHE A 32 8.96 -2.39 13.00
CA PHE A 32 8.61 -3.62 13.70
C PHE A 32 7.14 -4.01 13.52
N SER A 33 6.21 -3.05 13.65
CA SER A 33 4.78 -3.33 13.60
C SER A 33 4.32 -3.72 12.21
N THR A 34 4.53 -2.86 11.23
CA THR A 34 4.00 -3.04 9.88
C THR A 34 4.65 -4.20 9.11
N PRO A 35 5.97 -4.50 9.19
CA PRO A 35 6.56 -5.67 8.55
C PRO A 35 6.00 -7.00 9.04
N THR A 36 5.40 -7.03 10.22
CA THR A 36 4.80 -8.26 10.76
C THR A 36 3.35 -8.47 10.32
N PHE A 37 2.68 -7.42 9.80
CA PHE A 37 1.30 -7.48 9.29
C PHE A 37 1.25 -8.00 7.84
N ASP A 38 2.01 -9.06 7.56
CA ASP A 38 2.25 -9.63 6.23
C ASP A 38 1.42 -10.91 5.97
N ASN A 39 0.43 -11.18 6.79
CA ASN A 39 -0.40 -12.38 6.74
C ASN A 39 0.37 -13.72 6.90
N ARG A 40 1.66 -13.67 7.20
CA ARG A 40 2.55 -14.82 7.36
C ARG A 40 3.06 -14.96 8.79
N HIS A 41 3.03 -13.89 9.58
CA HIS A 41 3.36 -13.91 10.99
C HIS A 41 2.15 -14.33 11.79
N ALA A 42 2.15 -15.58 12.26
CA ALA A 42 1.07 -16.10 13.10
C ALA A 42 1.27 -15.67 14.55
N LEU A 43 0.17 -15.34 15.22
CA LEU A 43 0.18 -15.02 16.64
C LEU A 43 0.60 -16.22 17.49
N ILE A 44 1.42 -15.95 18.49
CA ILE A 44 1.67 -16.85 19.61
C ILE A 44 1.15 -16.22 20.90
N LEU A 45 0.49 -16.99 21.72
CA LEU A 45 -0.23 -16.55 22.91
C LEU A 45 0.12 -17.43 24.10
N GLY A 46 -0.17 -16.96 25.31
CA GLY A 46 -0.13 -17.75 26.52
C GLY A 46 1.23 -17.86 27.20
N SER A 47 2.29 -17.29 26.65
CA SER A 47 3.63 -17.32 27.21
C SER A 47 4.25 -18.74 27.34
N SER A 48 5.53 -18.82 27.70
CA SER A 48 6.23 -20.08 27.99
C SER A 48 6.76 -20.08 29.42
N TRP A 49 7.33 -21.19 29.84
CA TRP A 49 7.96 -21.33 31.15
C TRP A 49 9.10 -20.33 31.41
N ALA A 50 9.73 -19.82 30.35
CA ALA A 50 10.81 -18.84 30.42
C ALA A 50 10.30 -17.39 30.41
N SER A 51 8.99 -17.17 30.25
CA SER A 51 8.42 -15.84 30.16
C SER A 51 8.23 -15.20 31.54
N SER A 52 8.41 -13.90 31.62
CA SER A 52 8.22 -13.10 32.84
C SER A 52 7.63 -11.74 32.56
N GLY A 53 7.17 -11.05 33.62
CA GLY A 53 6.66 -9.69 33.54
C GLY A 53 5.49 -9.56 32.59
N ASN A 54 5.52 -8.56 31.71
CA ASN A 54 4.43 -8.27 30.78
C ASN A 54 4.18 -9.35 29.73
N LEU A 55 5.11 -10.29 29.54
CA LEU A 55 4.96 -11.37 28.60
C LEU A 55 3.84 -12.36 28.98
N ILE A 56 3.47 -12.42 30.25
CA ILE A 56 2.44 -13.35 30.78
C ILE A 56 1.05 -12.70 30.90
N MET A 57 0.90 -11.45 30.47
CA MET A 57 -0.40 -10.78 30.52
C MET A 57 -1.34 -11.34 29.46
N LYS A 58 -2.66 -11.34 29.73
CA LYS A 58 -3.70 -11.86 28.82
C LYS A 58 -3.75 -11.18 27.44
N HIS A 59 -3.26 -9.95 27.36
CA HIS A 59 -3.22 -9.16 26.12
C HIS A 59 -1.83 -9.12 25.48
N SER A 60 -0.83 -9.79 26.07
CA SER A 60 0.47 -9.94 25.45
C SER A 60 0.37 -10.89 24.25
N ARG A 61 0.87 -10.45 23.13
CA ARG A 61 0.88 -11.22 21.90
C ARG A 61 2.15 -10.92 21.12
N TYR A 62 2.70 -11.96 20.53
CA TYR A 62 3.83 -11.90 19.62
C TYR A 62 3.48 -12.60 18.33
N ALA A 63 4.23 -12.34 17.28
CA ALA A 63 4.02 -12.99 16.02
C ALA A 63 5.34 -13.37 15.37
N PHE A 64 5.37 -14.58 14.83
CA PHE A 64 6.52 -15.11 14.12
C PHE A 64 6.06 -15.87 12.88
N ARG A 65 6.93 -15.96 11.89
CA ARG A 65 6.73 -16.89 10.78
C ARG A 65 6.83 -18.31 11.29
N LYS A 66 5.94 -19.19 10.81
CA LYS A 66 5.77 -20.57 11.33
C LYS A 66 7.02 -21.44 11.28
N HIS A 67 7.99 -21.12 10.42
CA HIS A 67 9.27 -21.83 10.37
C HIS A 67 10.29 -21.35 11.41
N PHE A 68 9.99 -20.23 12.10
CA PHE A 68 10.90 -19.69 13.11
C PHE A 68 10.83 -20.52 14.39
N PRO A 69 11.96 -21.04 14.90
CA PRO A 69 11.96 -21.90 16.08
C PRO A 69 11.57 -21.09 17.32
N GLN A 70 10.51 -21.54 17.98
CA GLN A 70 10.01 -20.97 19.22
C GLN A 70 9.70 -22.10 20.21
N ASN A 71 9.77 -21.79 21.51
CA ASN A 71 9.28 -22.69 22.56
C ASN A 71 7.73 -22.65 22.57
N ALA A 72 7.13 -23.21 21.52
CA ALA A 72 5.70 -23.12 21.25
C ALA A 72 5.11 -24.47 20.81
N GLY A 73 3.89 -24.72 21.24
CA GLY A 73 3.05 -25.80 20.78
C GLY A 73 1.81 -25.25 20.08
N PHE A 74 0.78 -26.07 19.94
CA PHE A 74 -0.50 -25.65 19.38
C PHE A 74 -1.65 -26.45 20.01
N ARG A 75 -2.84 -25.86 19.94
CA ARG A 75 -4.10 -26.55 20.23
C ARG A 75 -4.94 -26.56 18.96
N TYR A 76 -5.74 -27.60 18.79
CA TYR A 76 -6.66 -27.63 17.66
C TYR A 76 -8.09 -27.84 18.14
N VAL A 77 -9.02 -27.33 17.36
CA VAL A 77 -10.47 -27.50 17.54
C VAL A 77 -11.00 -28.12 16.26
N VAL A 78 -11.85 -29.11 16.40
CA VAL A 78 -12.63 -29.63 15.27
C VAL A 78 -13.94 -28.84 15.23
N SER A 79 -14.18 -28.14 14.15
CA SER A 79 -15.36 -27.29 13.94
C SER A 79 -15.82 -27.39 12.50
N ASN A 80 -17.11 -27.26 12.28
CA ASN A 80 -17.73 -27.14 10.96
C ASN A 80 -17.76 -25.68 10.47
N SER A 81 -17.34 -24.73 11.31
CA SER A 81 -17.21 -23.32 11.00
C SER A 81 -15.77 -23.01 10.60
N ASP A 82 -15.58 -22.26 9.53
CA ASP A 82 -14.29 -21.74 9.12
C ASP A 82 -14.21 -20.23 9.44
N ASP A 83 -14.47 -19.90 10.70
CA ASP A 83 -14.35 -18.54 11.21
C ASP A 83 -12.89 -18.11 11.20
N ARG A 84 -12.42 -17.58 10.06
CA ARG A 84 -11.14 -16.94 9.93
C ARG A 84 -11.33 -15.45 10.21
N VAL A 85 -10.45 -14.90 11.02
CA VAL A 85 -10.30 -13.46 11.07
C VAL A 85 -9.71 -13.04 9.72
N GLU A 86 -10.50 -12.35 8.91
CA GLU A 86 -10.04 -11.78 7.67
C GLU A 86 -9.06 -10.66 7.99
N ASN A 87 -7.88 -10.74 7.39
CA ASN A 87 -6.85 -9.73 7.50
C ASN A 87 -7.05 -8.67 6.44
N ASP A 88 -6.25 -7.63 6.54
CA ASP A 88 -6.15 -6.59 5.53
C ASP A 88 -6.13 -7.22 4.13
N VAL A 89 -7.07 -6.82 3.30
CA VAL A 89 -7.25 -7.31 1.94
C VAL A 89 -5.95 -7.19 1.13
N TYR A 90 -5.17 -6.13 1.37
CA TYR A 90 -3.91 -5.88 0.66
C TYR A 90 -2.77 -6.85 1.03
N GLU A 91 -2.94 -7.69 2.03
CA GLU A 91 -1.99 -8.74 2.42
C GLU A 91 -2.34 -10.13 1.88
N SER A 92 -3.38 -10.28 1.05
CA SER A 92 -3.76 -11.56 0.46
C SER A 92 -2.93 -11.92 -0.79
N ASP A 93 -2.67 -13.23 -1.03
CA ASP A 93 -1.97 -13.70 -2.23
C ASP A 93 -2.75 -13.38 -3.52
N GLU A 94 -4.06 -13.40 -3.45
CA GLU A 94 -4.94 -13.09 -4.58
C GLU A 94 -4.79 -11.62 -4.98
N LEU A 95 -4.83 -10.71 -4.03
CA LEU A 95 -4.72 -9.29 -4.32
C LEU A 95 -3.31 -8.90 -4.78
N VAL A 96 -2.26 -9.45 -4.15
CA VAL A 96 -0.88 -9.25 -4.64
C VAL A 96 -0.75 -9.68 -6.09
N SER A 97 -1.31 -10.84 -6.45
CA SER A 97 -1.30 -11.33 -7.83
C SER A 97 -2.10 -10.42 -8.77
N GLN A 98 -3.24 -9.90 -8.33
CA GLN A 98 -4.06 -8.96 -9.10
C GLN A 98 -3.32 -7.64 -9.35
N TYR A 99 -2.63 -7.10 -8.34
CA TYR A 99 -1.81 -5.89 -8.51
C TYR A 99 -0.59 -6.13 -9.38
N CYS A 100 0.04 -7.31 -9.32
CA CYS A 100 1.08 -7.68 -10.27
C CYS A 100 0.52 -7.74 -11.71
N GLU A 101 -0.67 -8.32 -11.91
CA GLU A 101 -1.33 -8.33 -13.23
C GLU A 101 -1.68 -6.91 -13.69
N PHE A 102 -2.16 -6.04 -12.80
CA PHE A 102 -2.48 -4.65 -13.11
C PHE A 102 -1.25 -3.83 -13.49
N GLN A 103 -0.15 -3.97 -12.75
CA GLN A 103 1.05 -3.18 -12.97
C GLN A 103 1.98 -3.75 -14.05
N TYR A 104 2.08 -5.08 -14.17
CA TYR A 104 3.04 -5.76 -15.06
C TYR A 104 2.40 -6.61 -16.14
N GLY A 105 1.08 -6.76 -16.13
CA GLY A 105 0.36 -7.50 -17.16
C GLY A 105 0.18 -6.71 -18.45
N ASN A 106 -0.54 -7.32 -19.39
CA ASN A 106 -0.81 -6.74 -20.71
C ASN A 106 -1.82 -5.59 -20.62
N GLU A 107 -1.71 -4.64 -21.52
CA GLU A 107 -2.74 -3.62 -21.77
C GLU A 107 -4.03 -4.30 -22.29
N ASN A 108 -5.18 -3.83 -21.83
CA ASN A 108 -6.48 -4.36 -22.19
C ASN A 108 -7.35 -3.24 -22.80
N PHE A 109 -8.15 -3.57 -23.80
CA PHE A 109 -9.08 -2.66 -24.48
C PHE A 109 -8.44 -1.39 -25.07
N GLY A 110 -7.15 -1.41 -25.36
CA GLY A 110 -6.41 -0.24 -25.85
C GLY A 110 -6.03 0.78 -24.77
N VAL A 111 -6.40 0.53 -23.52
CA VAL A 111 -6.04 1.38 -22.39
C VAL A 111 -4.59 1.12 -21.98
N LYS A 112 -3.81 2.20 -21.86
CA LYS A 112 -2.39 2.15 -21.53
C LYS A 112 -2.16 1.75 -20.08
N ASN A 113 -0.97 1.24 -19.78
CA ASN A 113 -0.58 0.89 -18.43
C ASN A 113 -0.61 2.13 -17.53
N PHE A 114 -1.45 2.10 -16.50
CA PHE A 114 -1.72 3.23 -15.62
C PHE A 114 -0.46 3.75 -14.90
N ALA A 115 0.37 2.84 -14.37
CA ALA A 115 1.60 3.23 -13.67
C ALA A 115 2.59 3.95 -14.59
N ILE A 116 2.68 3.51 -15.86
CA ILE A 116 3.52 4.15 -16.89
C ILE A 116 2.99 5.55 -17.22
N GLU A 117 1.69 5.69 -17.44
CA GLU A 117 1.10 6.99 -17.81
C GLU A 117 1.18 7.98 -16.64
N CYS A 118 0.95 7.54 -15.39
CA CYS A 118 1.14 8.37 -14.21
C CYS A 118 2.58 8.89 -14.10
N ALA A 119 3.57 8.01 -14.28
CA ALA A 119 4.99 8.41 -14.24
C ALA A 119 5.37 9.38 -15.37
N LYS A 120 4.82 9.21 -16.58
CA LYS A 120 5.01 10.18 -17.69
C LYS A 120 4.42 11.55 -17.36
N ILE A 121 3.20 11.59 -16.83
CA ILE A 121 2.58 12.84 -16.41
C ILE A 121 3.44 13.50 -15.33
N ALA A 122 3.85 12.74 -14.33
CA ALA A 122 4.67 13.21 -13.23
C ALA A 122 5.99 13.84 -13.72
N SER A 123 6.73 13.13 -14.56
CA SER A 123 7.98 13.60 -15.14
C SER A 123 7.82 14.86 -16.01
N LYS A 124 6.68 15.01 -16.68
CA LYS A 124 6.37 16.19 -17.51
C LYS A 124 6.21 17.47 -16.68
N PHE A 125 5.64 17.36 -15.48
CA PHE A 125 5.36 18.53 -14.65
C PHE A 125 6.44 18.87 -13.65
N ALA A 126 7.31 17.92 -13.30
CA ALA A 126 8.47 18.17 -12.47
C ALA A 126 9.46 19.11 -13.18
N LYS A 127 9.99 20.10 -12.45
CA LYS A 127 11.04 20.99 -12.95
C LYS A 127 12.44 20.41 -12.72
N ASN A 128 12.62 19.78 -11.56
CA ASN A 128 13.86 19.11 -11.17
C ASN A 128 13.60 17.60 -11.10
N HIS A 129 14.64 16.83 -11.31
CA HIS A 129 14.53 15.37 -11.43
C HIS A 129 15.55 14.65 -10.53
N THR A 130 15.89 15.24 -9.37
CA THR A 130 16.84 14.64 -8.44
C THR A 130 16.19 13.54 -7.63
N LYS A 131 15.08 13.84 -6.94
CA LYS A 131 14.46 12.89 -6.02
C LYS A 131 12.95 12.85 -6.14
N ALA A 132 12.38 11.66 -6.27
CA ALA A 132 10.92 11.45 -6.31
C ALA A 132 10.44 10.45 -5.25
N LEU A 133 9.21 10.65 -4.79
CA LEU A 133 8.50 9.74 -3.91
C LEU A 133 7.25 9.20 -4.62
N ASP A 134 7.14 7.88 -4.70
CA ASP A 134 5.96 7.15 -5.15
C ASP A 134 5.24 6.59 -3.92
N LEU A 135 4.19 7.27 -3.48
CA LEU A 135 3.46 6.97 -2.25
C LEU A 135 2.21 6.15 -2.54
N GLY A 136 2.09 4.97 -1.95
CA GLY A 136 1.14 3.95 -2.35
C GLY A 136 1.61 3.22 -3.62
N CYS A 137 2.92 2.91 -3.70
CA CYS A 137 3.56 2.38 -4.90
C CYS A 137 3.10 0.97 -5.29
N ALA A 138 2.35 0.31 -4.42
CA ALA A 138 1.92 -1.08 -4.57
C ALA A 138 3.11 -2.00 -4.93
N THR A 139 3.07 -2.68 -6.08
CA THR A 139 4.12 -3.62 -6.49
C THR A 139 5.32 -2.95 -7.18
N GLY A 140 5.35 -1.60 -7.26
CA GLY A 140 6.55 -0.81 -7.58
C GLY A 140 6.76 -0.46 -9.05
N ARG A 141 5.79 -0.70 -9.94
CA ARG A 141 5.95 -0.39 -11.37
C ARG A 141 6.19 1.11 -11.61
N ALA A 142 5.39 1.98 -10.99
CA ALA A 142 5.52 3.43 -11.17
C ALA A 142 6.84 3.96 -10.60
N THR A 143 7.33 3.38 -9.50
CA THR A 143 8.64 3.70 -8.92
C THR A 143 9.77 3.48 -9.93
N PHE A 144 9.79 2.34 -10.64
CA PHE A 144 10.77 2.08 -11.70
C PHE A 144 10.58 3.00 -12.91
N GLU A 145 9.34 3.31 -13.29
CA GLU A 145 9.08 4.21 -14.42
C GLU A 145 9.57 5.65 -14.12
N LEU A 146 9.38 6.14 -12.90
CA LEU A 146 9.92 7.42 -12.45
C LEU A 146 11.44 7.44 -12.49
N ALA A 147 12.11 6.33 -12.17
CA ALA A 147 13.56 6.23 -12.20
C ALA A 147 14.19 6.38 -13.62
N LYS A 148 13.38 6.33 -14.68
CA LYS A 148 13.81 6.70 -16.04
C LYS A 148 14.13 8.19 -16.15
N SER A 149 13.51 9.02 -15.31
CA SER A 149 13.65 10.48 -15.33
C SER A 149 14.34 11.02 -14.08
N PHE A 150 14.18 10.39 -12.93
CA PHE A 150 14.73 10.84 -11.65
C PHE A 150 15.99 10.05 -11.28
N ASP A 151 16.93 10.73 -10.60
CA ASP A 151 18.18 10.12 -10.14
C ASP A 151 17.94 9.17 -8.95
N GLU A 152 17.01 9.51 -8.06
CA GLU A 152 16.60 8.72 -6.89
C GLU A 152 15.08 8.65 -6.79
N VAL A 153 14.55 7.46 -6.61
CA VAL A 153 13.09 7.23 -6.42
C VAL A 153 12.86 6.30 -5.25
N GLU A 154 12.05 6.76 -4.32
CA GLU A 154 11.61 5.96 -3.19
C GLU A 154 10.14 5.56 -3.38
N GLY A 155 9.87 4.25 -3.35
CA GLY A 155 8.53 3.68 -3.34
C GLY A 155 8.13 3.32 -1.92
N ILE A 156 6.98 3.82 -1.47
CA ILE A 156 6.44 3.52 -0.13
C ILE A 156 5.04 2.94 -0.28
N ASP A 157 4.77 1.85 0.43
CA ASP A 157 3.43 1.27 0.55
C ASP A 157 3.21 0.71 1.95
N PHE A 158 1.95 0.70 2.39
CA PHE A 158 1.60 0.12 3.69
C PHE A 158 1.75 -1.41 3.71
N SER A 159 1.49 -2.07 2.57
CA SER A 159 1.59 -3.52 2.45
C SER A 159 3.04 -3.99 2.31
N ALA A 160 3.52 -4.72 3.31
CA ALA A 160 4.82 -5.39 3.25
C ALA A 160 4.92 -6.38 2.07
N ARG A 161 3.80 -6.97 1.66
CA ARG A 161 3.76 -7.92 0.56
C ARG A 161 3.90 -7.25 -0.78
N PHE A 162 3.28 -6.09 -0.96
CA PHE A 162 3.46 -5.29 -2.17
C PHE A 162 4.92 -4.82 -2.29
N ILE A 163 5.46 -4.25 -1.23
CA ILE A 163 6.88 -3.85 -1.17
C ILE A 163 7.81 -5.03 -1.47
N GLY A 164 7.51 -6.21 -0.94
CA GLY A 164 8.27 -7.43 -1.23
C GLY A 164 8.34 -7.79 -2.71
N VAL A 165 7.34 -7.42 -3.52
CA VAL A 165 7.37 -7.61 -4.99
C VAL A 165 8.40 -6.67 -5.64
N GLY A 166 8.36 -5.37 -5.31
CA GLY A 166 9.30 -4.38 -5.83
C GLY A 166 10.75 -4.70 -5.44
N VAL A 167 10.97 -5.05 -4.16
CA VAL A 167 12.27 -5.51 -3.67
C VAL A 167 12.75 -6.74 -4.43
N LYS A 168 11.88 -7.73 -4.65
CA LYS A 168 12.23 -8.94 -5.37
C LYS A 168 12.58 -8.68 -6.83
N LEU A 169 11.82 -7.81 -7.51
CA LEU A 169 12.14 -7.41 -8.88
C LEU A 169 13.51 -6.74 -8.95
N LYS A 170 13.83 -5.88 -7.98
CA LYS A 170 15.13 -5.21 -7.89
C LYS A 170 16.27 -6.21 -7.63
N SER A 171 16.13 -7.12 -6.64
CA SER A 171 17.20 -8.01 -6.18
C SER A 171 17.39 -9.23 -7.07
N ASP A 172 16.29 -9.93 -7.38
CA ASP A 172 16.34 -11.22 -8.09
C ASP A 172 16.26 -11.03 -9.61
N GLY A 173 15.88 -9.83 -10.09
CA GLY A 173 15.72 -9.52 -11.50
C GLY A 173 14.42 -10.05 -12.11
N TYR A 174 13.52 -10.65 -11.33
CA TYR A 174 12.22 -11.12 -11.82
C TYR A 174 11.18 -11.25 -10.72
N ILE A 175 9.93 -11.24 -11.13
CA ILE A 175 8.77 -11.61 -10.30
C ILE A 175 7.96 -12.70 -11.01
N ALA A 176 7.26 -13.51 -10.22
CA ALA A 176 6.29 -14.48 -10.71
C ALA A 176 5.00 -14.35 -9.92
N PHE A 177 3.87 -14.38 -10.61
CA PHE A 177 2.54 -14.24 -10.04
C PHE A 177 1.51 -15.09 -10.80
N ALA A 178 0.31 -15.22 -10.23
CA ALA A 178 -0.76 -16.02 -10.78
C ALA A 178 -1.88 -15.11 -11.32
N SER A 179 -2.10 -15.12 -12.63
CA SER A 179 -3.24 -14.43 -13.26
C SER A 179 -4.46 -15.35 -13.28
N LYS A 180 -5.57 -14.89 -12.70
CA LYS A 180 -6.80 -15.70 -12.59
C LYS A 180 -7.44 -15.92 -13.96
N ILE A 181 -7.78 -17.17 -14.26
CA ILE A 181 -8.50 -17.55 -15.47
C ILE A 181 -9.99 -17.63 -15.16
N GLU A 182 -10.40 -18.61 -14.36
CA GLU A 182 -11.78 -18.79 -13.89
C GLU A 182 -11.78 -19.71 -12.65
N GLY A 183 -12.64 -19.46 -11.69
CA GLY A 183 -12.70 -20.23 -10.44
C GLY A 183 -11.31 -20.33 -9.80
N ASP A 184 -10.81 -21.54 -9.59
CA ASP A 184 -9.49 -21.81 -9.01
C ASP A 184 -8.37 -21.94 -10.06
N LEU A 185 -8.69 -21.82 -11.34
CA LEU A 185 -7.72 -21.94 -12.43
C LEU A 185 -6.92 -20.63 -12.58
N VAL A 186 -5.60 -20.76 -12.60
CA VAL A 186 -4.68 -19.65 -12.75
C VAL A 186 -3.63 -19.92 -13.83
N GLN A 187 -3.18 -18.86 -14.47
CA GLN A 187 -2.01 -18.84 -15.35
C GLN A 187 -0.83 -18.29 -14.59
N LYS A 188 0.24 -19.07 -14.46
CA LYS A 188 1.52 -18.58 -13.93
C LYS A 188 2.18 -17.66 -14.94
N LYS A 189 2.56 -16.48 -14.50
CA LYS A 189 3.29 -15.47 -15.28
C LYS A 189 4.63 -15.18 -14.61
N LYS A 190 5.60 -14.84 -15.42
CA LYS A 190 6.91 -14.35 -15.00
C LYS A 190 7.23 -13.10 -15.80
N VAL A 191 7.75 -12.07 -15.14
CA VAL A 191 8.20 -10.83 -15.76
C VAL A 191 9.61 -10.58 -15.26
N THR A 192 10.52 -10.23 -16.16
CA THR A 192 11.92 -9.96 -15.83
C THR A 192 12.21 -8.47 -15.89
N ILE A 193 13.20 -8.05 -15.16
CA ILE A 193 13.65 -6.65 -15.12
C ILE A 193 14.21 -6.21 -16.49
N GLU A 194 14.80 -7.16 -17.25
CA GLU A 194 15.30 -6.98 -18.61
C GLU A 194 14.18 -6.65 -19.59
N GLU A 195 13.12 -7.48 -19.59
CA GLU A 195 11.92 -7.27 -20.45
C GLU A 195 11.28 -5.91 -20.18
N LEU A 196 11.38 -5.40 -18.96
CA LEU A 196 10.87 -4.10 -18.56
C LEU A 196 11.81 -2.94 -18.88
N GLY A 197 13.09 -3.23 -19.21
CA GLY A 197 14.12 -2.22 -19.47
C GLY A 197 14.59 -1.47 -18.21
N TYR A 198 14.58 -2.12 -17.03
CA TYR A 198 14.90 -1.49 -15.74
C TYR A 198 16.26 -1.93 -15.17
N GLU A 199 17.06 -2.71 -15.89
CA GLU A 199 18.34 -3.22 -15.36
C GLU A 199 19.26 -2.12 -14.83
N ASN A 200 19.40 -1.03 -15.59
CA ASN A 200 20.26 0.10 -15.25
C ASN A 200 19.61 1.07 -14.24
N LEU A 201 18.38 0.79 -13.78
CA LEU A 201 17.64 1.63 -12.86
C LEU A 201 17.64 1.10 -11.42
N LYS A 202 18.18 -0.09 -11.19
CA LYS A 202 18.17 -0.77 -9.89
C LYS A 202 18.70 0.10 -8.75
N GLU A 203 19.81 0.80 -9.01
CA GLU A 203 20.46 1.61 -7.98
C GLU A 203 19.73 2.94 -7.71
N ARG A 204 18.82 3.33 -8.59
CA ARG A 204 18.02 4.55 -8.45
C ARG A 204 16.74 4.34 -7.65
N VAL A 205 16.31 3.09 -7.43
CA VAL A 205 15.05 2.79 -6.74
C VAL A 205 15.28 2.17 -5.38
N SER A 206 14.47 2.55 -4.42
CA SER A 206 14.38 1.92 -3.11
C SER A 206 12.92 1.74 -2.70
N PHE A 207 12.67 0.71 -1.91
CA PHE A 207 11.32 0.34 -1.48
C PHE A 207 11.25 0.25 0.03
N TRP A 208 10.25 0.90 0.60
CA TRP A 208 10.06 0.99 2.04
C TRP A 208 8.61 0.69 2.38
N GLN A 209 8.41 -0.03 3.46
CA GLN A 209 7.09 -0.10 4.05
C GLN A 209 6.86 1.13 4.91
N GLY A 210 5.69 1.75 4.79
CA GLY A 210 5.35 2.93 5.57
C GLY A 210 3.89 3.34 5.43
N ASP A 211 3.47 4.22 6.34
CA ASP A 211 2.13 4.78 6.39
C ASP A 211 2.14 6.19 5.79
N ALA A 212 1.33 6.42 4.76
CA ALA A 212 1.20 7.72 4.11
C ALA A 212 0.67 8.81 5.05
N CYS A 213 -0.15 8.44 6.03
CA CYS A 213 -0.65 9.37 7.05
C CYS A 213 0.35 9.66 8.17
N ASN A 214 1.46 8.92 8.22
CA ASN A 214 2.48 9.04 9.26
C ASN A 214 3.89 8.79 8.72
N LEU A 215 4.29 9.53 7.69
CA LEU A 215 5.62 9.40 7.09
C LEU A 215 6.72 9.84 8.04
N LYS A 216 7.79 9.06 8.14
CA LYS A 216 8.99 9.41 8.90
C LYS A 216 9.60 10.72 8.40
N PRO A 217 10.21 11.52 9.28
CA PRO A 217 10.80 12.82 8.91
C PRO A 217 11.94 12.74 7.89
N ASN A 218 12.63 11.60 7.79
CA ASN A 218 13.70 11.39 6.82
C ASN A 218 13.21 11.28 5.36
N PHE A 219 11.92 10.99 5.14
CA PHE A 219 11.29 11.05 3.82
C PHE A 219 10.95 12.50 3.49
N ASN A 220 11.91 13.24 2.94
CA ASN A 220 11.78 14.65 2.61
C ASN A 220 12.67 15.05 1.43
N SER A 221 12.63 16.32 1.06
CA SER A 221 13.44 16.92 -0.01
C SER A 221 13.15 16.33 -1.39
N TYR A 222 11.90 16.05 -1.70
CA TYR A 222 11.49 15.54 -2.99
C TYR A 222 11.18 16.68 -3.97
N ASP A 223 11.54 16.48 -5.22
CA ASP A 223 11.10 17.33 -6.33
C ASP A 223 9.70 16.91 -6.82
N LEU A 224 9.33 15.67 -6.56
CA LEU A 224 8.05 15.08 -6.89
C LEU A 224 7.56 14.17 -5.76
N VAL A 225 6.29 14.32 -5.39
CA VAL A 225 5.51 13.31 -4.65
C VAL A 225 4.35 12.89 -5.52
N MET A 226 4.24 11.61 -5.81
CA MET A 226 3.13 11.03 -6.56
C MET A 226 2.35 10.07 -5.66
N ALA A 227 1.02 10.25 -5.60
CA ALA A 227 0.12 9.40 -4.83
C ALA A 227 -1.05 8.95 -5.73
N THR A 228 -0.92 7.74 -6.29
CA THR A 228 -1.85 7.24 -7.30
C THR A 228 -2.91 6.34 -6.69
N ASN A 229 -4.19 6.72 -6.86
CA ASN A 229 -5.37 6.03 -6.36
C ASN A 229 -5.26 5.70 -4.85
N LEU A 230 -4.67 6.63 -4.09
CA LEU A 230 -4.33 6.43 -2.68
C LEU A 230 -5.30 7.14 -1.73
N ILE A 231 -5.70 8.39 -2.03
CA ILE A 231 -6.40 9.24 -1.06
C ILE A 231 -7.74 8.65 -0.58
N ASP A 232 -8.43 7.92 -1.42
CA ASP A 232 -9.70 7.25 -1.10
C ASP A 232 -9.49 5.83 -0.49
N ARG A 233 -8.25 5.51 -0.11
CA ARG A 233 -7.84 4.28 0.59
C ARG A 233 -7.14 4.55 1.93
N LEU A 234 -6.83 5.81 2.23
CA LEU A 234 -6.23 6.21 3.50
C LEU A 234 -7.29 6.25 4.61
N TYR A 235 -6.93 5.81 5.81
CA TYR A 235 -7.86 5.90 6.95
C TYR A 235 -8.20 7.34 7.33
N ASN A 236 -7.29 8.29 7.08
CA ASN A 236 -7.53 9.73 7.20
C ASN A 236 -6.72 10.51 6.15
N PRO A 237 -7.28 10.74 4.94
CA PRO A 237 -6.56 11.41 3.85
C PRO A 237 -6.15 12.86 4.17
N ARG A 238 -6.85 13.52 5.10
CA ARG A 238 -6.53 14.90 5.50
C ARG A 238 -5.15 15.00 6.16
N LEU A 239 -4.78 14.03 7.00
CA LEU A 239 -3.45 13.99 7.63
C LEU A 239 -2.31 13.98 6.60
N PHE A 240 -2.46 13.20 5.54
CA PHE A 240 -1.51 13.18 4.43
C PHE A 240 -1.47 14.53 3.70
N LEU A 241 -2.63 15.04 3.29
CA LEU A 241 -2.73 16.24 2.47
C LEU A 241 -2.22 17.50 3.19
N GLU A 242 -2.47 17.63 4.48
CA GLU A 242 -2.02 18.77 5.29
C GLU A 242 -0.50 18.77 5.51
N SER A 243 0.14 17.58 5.55
CA SER A 243 1.57 17.43 5.83
C SER A 243 2.46 17.24 4.60
N VAL A 244 1.90 16.87 3.45
CA VAL A 244 2.70 16.49 2.27
C VAL A 244 3.60 17.62 1.74
N HIS A 245 3.23 18.88 1.95
CA HIS A 245 4.05 20.03 1.57
C HIS A 245 5.42 20.06 2.26
N GLU A 246 5.55 19.49 3.46
CA GLU A 246 6.80 19.39 4.20
C GLU A 246 7.80 18.44 3.54
N ARG A 247 7.31 17.53 2.70
CA ARG A 247 8.13 16.53 2.00
C ARG A 247 8.75 17.04 0.71
N LEU A 248 8.20 18.13 0.17
CA LEU A 248 8.57 18.68 -1.12
C LEU A 248 9.56 19.85 -0.98
N ASN A 249 10.50 19.91 -1.93
CA ASN A 249 11.31 21.08 -2.18
C ASN A 249 10.45 22.27 -2.63
N SER A 250 11.02 23.49 -2.64
CA SER A 250 10.38 24.64 -3.28
C SER A 250 10.14 24.34 -4.76
N ASP A 251 9.00 24.76 -5.32
CA ASP A 251 8.58 24.42 -6.69
C ASP A 251 8.35 22.92 -6.95
N GLY A 252 8.48 22.07 -5.94
CA GLY A 252 8.19 20.63 -6.02
C GLY A 252 6.74 20.36 -6.41
N VAL A 253 6.50 19.20 -6.99
CA VAL A 253 5.18 18.84 -7.55
C VAL A 253 4.55 17.70 -6.76
N LEU A 254 3.28 17.88 -6.40
CA LEU A 254 2.42 16.81 -5.89
C LEU A 254 1.47 16.37 -7.01
N ILE A 255 1.42 15.07 -7.26
CA ILE A 255 0.45 14.47 -8.18
C ILE A 255 -0.46 13.55 -7.40
N LEU A 256 -1.75 13.80 -7.52
CA LEU A 256 -2.80 12.95 -6.97
C LEU A 256 -3.59 12.34 -8.11
N THR A 257 -3.91 11.07 -8.01
CA THR A 257 -4.94 10.46 -8.85
C THR A 257 -5.98 9.77 -7.97
N SER A 258 -7.23 9.81 -8.36
CA SER A 258 -8.28 9.05 -7.68
C SER A 258 -9.52 8.88 -8.57
N PRO A 259 -10.15 7.71 -8.57
CA PRO A 259 -11.49 7.51 -9.11
C PRO A 259 -12.58 7.95 -8.12
N TYR A 260 -12.19 8.47 -6.94
CA TYR A 260 -13.08 8.91 -5.86
C TYR A 260 -14.08 7.84 -5.40
N THR A 261 -13.62 6.59 -5.38
CA THR A 261 -14.43 5.44 -4.93
C THR A 261 -14.34 5.25 -3.42
N TRP A 262 -14.87 6.22 -2.69
CA TRP A 262 -14.91 6.18 -1.23
C TRP A 262 -15.62 4.94 -0.70
N GLN A 263 -14.98 4.23 0.24
CA GLN A 263 -15.51 3.03 0.88
C GLN A 263 -15.24 3.09 2.39
N GLU A 264 -16.25 2.80 3.20
CA GLU A 264 -16.14 2.83 4.66
C GLU A 264 -15.15 1.77 5.20
N SER A 265 -14.90 0.71 4.44
CA SER A 265 -13.89 -0.30 4.76
C SER A 265 -12.44 0.22 4.72
N SER A 266 -12.19 1.30 3.97
CA SER A 266 -10.86 1.93 3.87
C SER A 266 -10.81 3.25 4.63
N THR A 267 -11.80 4.10 4.41
CA THR A 267 -11.89 5.46 4.98
C THR A 267 -13.24 5.61 5.66
N LYS A 268 -13.28 5.83 6.96
CA LYS A 268 -14.54 6.11 7.66
C LYS A 268 -15.22 7.32 7.04
N LYS A 269 -16.56 7.28 6.96
CA LYS A 269 -17.34 8.31 6.24
C LYS A 269 -17.07 9.74 6.75
N GLU A 270 -16.79 9.91 8.02
CA GLU A 270 -16.44 11.19 8.65
C GLU A 270 -15.14 11.81 8.08
N PHE A 271 -14.26 11.01 7.48
CA PHE A 271 -13.01 11.44 6.85
C PHE A 271 -13.07 11.53 5.32
N TRP A 272 -14.22 11.25 4.71
CA TRP A 272 -14.38 11.41 3.28
C TRP A 272 -14.20 12.87 2.87
N LEU A 273 -13.45 13.11 1.84
CA LEU A 273 -13.23 14.47 1.31
C LEU A 273 -14.33 14.93 0.36
N GLY A 274 -15.27 14.09 0.03
CA GLY A 274 -16.38 14.41 -0.86
C GLY A 274 -17.24 13.17 -1.16
N GLY A 275 -18.20 13.33 -2.10
CA GLY A 275 -19.13 12.27 -2.46
C GLY A 275 -20.36 12.23 -1.53
N TYR A 276 -20.67 13.32 -0.86
CA TYR A 276 -21.83 13.46 0.03
C TYR A 276 -22.50 14.84 -0.11
N LYS A 277 -23.64 15.03 0.54
CA LYS A 277 -24.28 16.34 0.70
C LYS A 277 -24.05 16.82 2.12
N ASP A 278 -23.73 18.10 2.25
CA ASP A 278 -23.61 18.76 3.55
C ASP A 278 -24.98 18.98 4.24
N GLU A 279 -24.97 19.56 5.43
CA GLU A 279 -26.18 19.83 6.20
C GLU A 279 -27.16 20.79 5.49
N SER A 280 -26.68 21.60 4.56
CA SER A 280 -27.51 22.49 3.72
C SER A 280 -28.08 21.78 2.49
N GLY A 281 -27.68 20.53 2.22
CA GLY A 281 -28.04 19.76 1.03
C GLY A 281 -27.18 20.03 -0.19
N LYS A 282 -26.10 20.82 -0.05
CA LYS A 282 -25.13 21.13 -1.13
C LYS A 282 -24.22 19.92 -1.37
N GLU A 283 -23.97 19.61 -2.63
CA GLU A 283 -23.01 18.57 -3.01
C GLU A 283 -21.58 18.98 -2.67
N VAL A 284 -20.85 18.08 -1.98
CA VAL A 284 -19.43 18.21 -1.68
C VAL A 284 -18.68 17.27 -2.60
N LYS A 285 -17.84 17.82 -3.48
CA LYS A 285 -16.99 17.05 -4.39
C LYS A 285 -15.56 17.01 -3.86
N THR A 286 -14.90 15.87 -4.01
CA THR A 286 -13.53 15.66 -3.51
C THR A 286 -12.54 16.69 -4.05
N ILE A 287 -12.62 17.02 -5.34
CA ILE A 287 -11.71 18.01 -5.94
C ILE A 287 -11.85 19.41 -5.31
N ASP A 288 -13.07 19.80 -4.90
CA ASP A 288 -13.27 21.09 -4.26
C ASP A 288 -12.64 21.13 -2.85
N THR A 289 -12.79 20.04 -2.08
CA THR A 289 -12.13 19.89 -0.78
C THR A 289 -10.59 19.80 -0.93
N LEU A 290 -10.09 19.14 -1.98
CA LEU A 290 -8.64 19.15 -2.27
C LEU A 290 -8.13 20.56 -2.52
N LYS A 291 -8.88 21.39 -3.28
CA LYS A 291 -8.53 22.80 -3.50
C LYS A 291 -8.50 23.58 -2.18
N GLU A 292 -9.50 23.37 -1.31
CA GLU A 292 -9.55 24.04 0.01
C GLU A 292 -8.34 23.67 0.88
N ILE A 293 -7.99 22.39 0.97
CA ILE A 293 -6.88 21.91 1.82
C ILE A 293 -5.53 22.38 1.26
N LEU A 294 -5.34 22.30 -0.05
CA LEU A 294 -4.02 22.49 -0.66
C LEU A 294 -3.73 23.94 -1.07
N CYS A 295 -4.74 24.81 -1.23
CA CYS A 295 -4.59 26.15 -1.82
C CYS A 295 -3.59 27.06 -1.08
N GLU A 296 -3.40 26.87 0.22
CA GLU A 296 -2.46 27.68 1.00
C GLU A 296 -1.00 27.41 0.60
N LYS A 297 -0.65 26.15 0.39
CA LYS A 297 0.72 25.70 0.14
C LYS A 297 1.00 25.35 -1.32
N PHE A 298 -0.04 25.14 -2.12
CA PHE A 298 0.06 24.67 -3.49
C PHE A 298 -0.78 25.51 -4.46
N GLU A 299 -0.38 25.48 -5.72
CA GLU A 299 -1.15 25.93 -6.87
C GLU A 299 -1.57 24.73 -7.71
N LEU A 300 -2.85 24.63 -8.04
CA LEU A 300 -3.34 23.62 -8.97
C LEU A 300 -2.96 24.02 -10.40
N VAL A 301 -2.08 23.27 -11.03
CA VAL A 301 -1.53 23.59 -12.35
C VAL A 301 -2.11 22.77 -13.49
N HIS A 302 -2.72 21.62 -13.21
CA HIS A 302 -3.32 20.77 -14.23
C HIS A 302 -4.35 19.81 -13.66
N ILE A 303 -5.40 19.53 -14.45
CA ILE A 303 -6.38 18.45 -14.21
C ILE A 303 -6.63 17.72 -15.53
N GLN A 304 -6.70 16.40 -15.49
CA GLN A 304 -7.13 15.57 -16.61
C GLN A 304 -7.68 14.23 -16.11
N ASP A 305 -8.46 13.57 -16.96
CA ASP A 305 -8.85 12.19 -16.73
C ASP A 305 -7.78 11.21 -17.24
N LEU A 306 -7.65 10.06 -16.57
CA LEU A 306 -6.79 8.98 -16.96
C LEU A 306 -7.50 7.64 -16.75
N GLU A 307 -7.68 6.90 -17.83
CA GLU A 307 -8.32 5.59 -17.81
C GLU A 307 -7.38 4.52 -17.26
N PHE A 308 -7.95 3.52 -16.60
CA PHE A 308 -7.24 2.31 -16.22
C PHE A 308 -8.15 1.09 -16.22
N VAL A 309 -7.55 -0.08 -16.42
CA VAL A 309 -8.26 -1.35 -16.45
C VAL A 309 -7.61 -2.33 -15.49
N ILE A 310 -8.38 -2.79 -14.51
CA ILE A 310 -7.97 -3.87 -13.61
C ILE A 310 -8.59 -5.17 -14.14
N LYS A 311 -7.74 -6.14 -14.45
CA LYS A 311 -8.17 -7.48 -14.85
C LYS A 311 -8.39 -8.34 -13.60
N GLU A 312 -9.60 -8.83 -13.41
CA GLU A 312 -9.94 -9.77 -12.34
C GLU A 312 -9.82 -11.23 -12.81
N THR A 313 -10.36 -11.51 -14.00
CA THR A 313 -10.24 -12.83 -14.68
C THR A 313 -10.04 -12.61 -16.18
N VAL A 314 -9.90 -13.67 -16.97
CA VAL A 314 -9.84 -13.53 -18.44
C VAL A 314 -11.11 -12.96 -19.06
N ARG A 315 -12.23 -12.93 -18.32
CA ARG A 315 -13.55 -12.46 -18.80
C ARG A 315 -14.14 -11.33 -17.96
N LYS A 316 -13.50 -10.93 -16.85
CA LYS A 316 -13.99 -9.88 -15.96
C LYS A 316 -12.93 -8.81 -15.76
N PHE A 317 -13.32 -7.58 -16.03
CA PHE A 317 -12.46 -6.40 -15.93
C PHE A 317 -13.22 -5.25 -15.26
N GLN A 318 -12.49 -4.45 -14.51
CA GLN A 318 -12.96 -3.15 -14.06
C GLN A 318 -12.30 -2.08 -14.94
N HIS A 319 -13.09 -1.38 -15.74
CA HIS A 319 -12.64 -0.21 -16.49
C HIS A 319 -13.07 1.04 -15.73
N SER A 320 -12.12 1.83 -15.32
CA SER A 320 -12.32 2.99 -14.44
C SER A 320 -11.58 4.20 -14.99
N VAL A 321 -12.00 5.39 -14.52
CA VAL A 321 -11.36 6.65 -14.84
C VAL A 321 -10.95 7.32 -13.53
N ALA A 322 -9.67 7.68 -13.41
CA ALA A 322 -9.19 8.50 -12.32
C ALA A 322 -9.01 9.94 -12.76
N GLU A 323 -9.42 10.88 -11.94
CA GLU A 323 -9.01 12.28 -12.11
C GLU A 323 -7.58 12.42 -11.63
N VAL A 324 -6.72 12.96 -12.49
CA VAL A 324 -5.34 13.34 -12.19
C VAL A 324 -5.32 14.82 -11.87
N SER A 325 -4.83 15.20 -10.70
CA SER A 325 -4.60 16.60 -10.33
C SER A 325 -3.14 16.84 -10.00
N VAL A 326 -2.59 17.90 -10.57
CA VAL A 326 -1.18 18.29 -10.46
C VAL A 326 -1.07 19.59 -9.69
N TRP A 327 -0.31 19.58 -8.62
CA TRP A 327 -0.18 20.69 -7.67
C TRP A 327 1.29 21.09 -7.55
N ARG A 328 1.58 22.36 -7.71
CA ARG A 328 2.93 22.90 -7.54
C ARG A 328 3.03 23.60 -6.19
N LYS A 329 4.04 23.22 -5.40
CA LYS A 329 4.34 23.89 -4.13
C LYS A 329 4.77 25.33 -4.39
N ARG A 330 4.21 26.25 -3.62
CA ARG A 330 4.50 27.69 -3.66
C ARG A 330 5.82 28.04 -2.96
#